data_c9a3910f04eafe2782e4d2c3c25dc9ff
#
_entry.id   c9a3910f04eafe2782e4d2c3c25dc9ff
#
_cell.length_a   1.000
_cell.length_b   1.000
_cell.length_c   1.000
_cell.angle_alpha   90.00
_cell.angle_beta   90.00
_cell.angle_gamma   90.00
#
_symmetry.space_group_name_H-M   'P 1'
#
loop_
_entity.id
_entity.type
_entity.pdbx_description
1 polymer ?
#
loop_
_entity_poly.entity_id
_entity_poly.type
_entity_poly.pdbx_seq_one_letter_code
_entity_poly.pdbx_strand_id
1 'polypeptide(L)'
;MSVSAPTITIVTDKTKVSSVNAKERPFPLEWTRNIGIAAHIDAGKTTTTERILFYSGAVHKIGEVHEGTAVTDWMEQERERGITITAAAISCAWNASTGPWTGINQRINIIDTPGHVDFTAEVERSLRVLDGAVAVFCAVAGVQPQSETVWRQANKYGVPRIAFVNKMDRTGADFFRAVSEMREKLKANAHPIFLPIGKEENFTGLIDLVNKVAYIFGTEEDALGLKPVTSEIPADYVDQANEYREKLIEAICDFDDVIAEKFLTGEEIGVEELQIGVRKATVSMKFVGAIPGSAFKNKGVQRLLDCVVNYLPGPLDVPAMKGQDSDGNEVEAVVNDAGKLAGLAFKLWSDPFVGKLVFFRVYTGKLPKGMPMYNPRTRRTERVSRLVLMRAMDRDEIDTAYSGDICAL
;
A
#
# COMPACT_ATOMS: atom_id res chain seq x y z
N MET A 1 -25.38 12.71 -6.29
CA MET A 1 -25.13 11.73 -7.35
C MET A 1 -24.46 10.55 -6.69
N SER A 2 -25.11 9.39 -6.63
CA SER A 2 -24.56 8.17 -6.04
C SER A 2 -23.49 7.66 -7.00
N VAL A 3 -22.23 7.78 -6.62
CA VAL A 3 -21.13 7.07 -7.28
C VAL A 3 -21.39 5.60 -6.98
N SER A 4 -21.76 4.81 -8.00
CA SER A 4 -21.85 3.36 -7.86
C SER A 4 -20.51 2.84 -7.37
N ALA A 5 -20.50 2.06 -6.29
CA ALA A 5 -19.30 1.41 -5.80
C ALA A 5 -18.68 0.60 -6.96
N PRO A 6 -17.36 0.69 -7.18
CA PRO A 6 -16.72 -0.08 -8.23
C PRO A 6 -16.97 -1.57 -8.00
N THR A 7 -17.32 -2.29 -9.06
CA THR A 7 -17.49 -3.75 -9.01
C THR A 7 -16.14 -4.39 -8.76
N ILE A 8 -15.88 -4.82 -7.53
CA ILE A 8 -14.62 -5.46 -7.15
C ILE A 8 -14.66 -6.90 -7.64
N THR A 9 -13.92 -7.18 -8.68
CA THR A 9 -13.72 -8.54 -9.19
C THR A 9 -12.42 -9.09 -8.61
N ILE A 10 -12.52 -10.02 -7.67
CA ILE A 10 -11.36 -10.74 -7.17
C ILE A 10 -11.08 -11.88 -8.14
N VAL A 11 -10.01 -11.74 -8.92
CA VAL A 11 -9.53 -12.77 -9.83
C VAL A 11 -8.56 -13.66 -9.07
N THR A 12 -9.06 -14.77 -8.52
CA THR A 12 -8.25 -15.79 -7.84
C THR A 12 -7.65 -16.81 -8.82
N ASP A 13 -8.26 -16.94 -9.99
CA ASP A 13 -7.82 -17.86 -11.02
C ASP A 13 -6.76 -17.21 -11.92
N LYS A 14 -5.54 -17.74 -11.91
CA LYS A 14 -4.41 -17.27 -12.74
C LYS A 14 -4.72 -17.22 -14.24
N THR A 15 -5.74 -17.92 -14.69
CA THR A 15 -6.16 -17.96 -16.10
C THR A 15 -7.20 -16.90 -16.46
N LYS A 16 -7.85 -16.29 -15.48
CA LYS A 16 -8.91 -15.28 -15.68
C LYS A 16 -8.39 -13.85 -15.57
N VAL A 17 -7.49 -13.49 -16.48
CA VAL A 17 -7.03 -12.12 -16.60
C VAL A 17 -8.00 -11.32 -17.47
N SER A 18 -8.34 -10.11 -17.05
CA SER A 18 -9.25 -9.21 -17.80
C SER A 18 -8.76 -8.95 -19.23
N SER A 19 -9.68 -8.83 -20.17
CA SER A 19 -9.40 -8.52 -21.59
C SER A 19 -8.76 -7.14 -21.81
N VAL A 20 -8.73 -6.28 -20.79
CA VAL A 20 -8.06 -4.97 -20.85
C VAL A 20 -6.52 -5.06 -20.83
N ASN A 21 -5.97 -6.23 -20.44
CA ASN A 21 -4.54 -6.48 -20.43
C ASN A 21 -3.99 -6.80 -21.81
N ALA A 22 -2.85 -6.22 -22.16
CA ALA A 22 -2.08 -6.66 -23.32
C ALA A 22 -1.44 -8.04 -23.05
N LYS A 23 -1.34 -8.88 -24.08
CA LYS A 23 -0.79 -10.25 -23.93
C LYS A 23 0.69 -10.25 -23.53
N GLU A 24 1.45 -9.28 -23.97
CA GLU A 24 2.89 -9.11 -23.71
C GLU A 24 3.20 -8.45 -22.37
N ARG A 25 2.19 -8.10 -21.60
CA ARG A 25 2.33 -7.45 -20.29
C ARG A 25 2.95 -8.40 -19.26
N PRO A 26 4.03 -8.02 -18.55
CA PRO A 26 4.70 -8.91 -17.60
C PRO A 26 3.89 -9.16 -16.31
N PHE A 27 3.11 -8.16 -15.88
CA PHE A 27 2.23 -8.25 -14.70
C PHE A 27 0.83 -7.76 -15.08
N PRO A 28 -0.20 -8.60 -15.02
CA PRO A 28 -1.58 -8.17 -15.19
C PRO A 28 -1.98 -7.04 -14.23
N LEU A 29 -2.94 -6.24 -14.64
CA LEU A 29 -3.46 -5.12 -13.84
C LEU A 29 -4.01 -5.58 -12.49
N GLU A 30 -4.66 -6.72 -12.47
CA GLU A 30 -5.20 -7.39 -11.28
C GLU A 30 -4.11 -7.67 -10.23
N TRP A 31 -2.87 -7.90 -10.69
CA TRP A 31 -1.71 -8.23 -9.86
C TRP A 31 -0.77 -7.06 -9.64
N THR A 32 -1.27 -5.85 -9.86
CA THR A 32 -0.51 -4.61 -9.66
C THR A 32 -1.10 -3.81 -8.52
N ARG A 33 -0.25 -3.27 -7.64
CA ARG A 33 -0.61 -2.34 -6.56
C ARG A 33 0.27 -1.11 -6.63
N ASN A 34 -0.34 0.07 -6.69
CA ASN A 34 0.36 1.35 -6.61
C ASN A 34 0.06 1.98 -5.26
N ILE A 35 0.98 1.88 -4.32
CA ILE A 35 0.75 2.28 -2.94
C ILE A 35 1.68 3.41 -2.51
N GLY A 36 1.18 4.25 -1.60
CA GLY A 36 1.98 5.19 -0.86
C GLY A 36 2.23 4.72 0.58
N ILE A 37 3.38 5.08 1.13
CA ILE A 37 3.61 4.93 2.56
C ILE A 37 3.59 6.32 3.18
N ALA A 38 2.58 6.58 4.02
CA ALA A 38 2.33 7.85 4.66
C ALA A 38 2.47 7.74 6.18
N ALA A 39 3.16 8.70 6.80
CA ALA A 39 3.41 8.68 8.24
C ALA A 39 3.69 10.08 8.76
N HIS A 40 3.50 10.30 10.07
CA HIS A 40 4.12 11.45 10.72
C HIS A 40 5.62 11.22 10.92
N ILE A 41 6.35 12.29 11.24
CA ILE A 41 7.79 12.22 11.54
C ILE A 41 8.03 11.21 12.67
N ASP A 42 9.07 10.41 12.54
CA ASP A 42 9.46 9.39 13.51
C ASP A 42 8.45 8.25 13.75
N ALA A 43 7.40 8.10 12.93
CA ALA A 43 6.55 6.90 13.02
C ALA A 43 7.25 5.61 12.55
N GLY A 44 8.38 5.75 11.85
CA GLY A 44 9.16 4.66 11.29
C GLY A 44 8.80 4.35 9.84
N LYS A 45 8.43 5.38 9.06
CA LYS A 45 8.14 5.28 7.63
C LYS A 45 9.29 4.63 6.86
N THR A 46 10.47 5.25 6.86
CA THR A 46 11.67 4.77 6.17
C THR A 46 12.05 3.37 6.60
N THR A 47 12.03 3.07 7.91
CA THR A 47 12.30 1.72 8.43
C THR A 47 11.29 0.70 7.89
N THR A 48 10.00 1.06 7.81
CA THR A 48 8.97 0.17 7.25
C THR A 48 9.20 -0.06 5.76
N THR A 49 9.53 0.98 4.99
CA THR A 49 9.84 0.89 3.56
C THR A 49 11.07 0.00 3.33
N GLU A 50 12.14 0.20 4.07
CA GLU A 50 13.36 -0.63 3.99
C GLU A 50 13.07 -2.12 4.26
N ARG A 51 12.24 -2.43 5.26
CA ARG A 51 11.82 -3.82 5.54
C ARG A 51 10.94 -4.41 4.43
N ILE A 52 10.06 -3.61 3.84
CA ILE A 52 9.27 -4.03 2.67
C ILE A 52 10.20 -4.39 1.51
N LEU A 53 11.20 -3.56 1.21
CA LEU A 53 12.16 -3.80 0.15
C LEU A 53 13.02 -5.04 0.42
N PHE A 54 13.43 -5.24 1.66
CA PHE A 54 14.18 -6.43 2.07
C PHE A 54 13.36 -7.71 1.92
N TYR A 55 12.15 -7.77 2.47
CA TYR A 55 11.30 -8.96 2.39
C TYR A 55 10.82 -9.28 0.98
N SER A 56 10.66 -8.28 0.13
CA SER A 56 10.33 -8.46 -1.29
C SER A 56 11.55 -8.88 -2.15
N GLY A 57 12.74 -8.96 -1.55
CA GLY A 57 13.98 -9.28 -2.28
C GLY A 57 14.49 -8.17 -3.19
N ALA A 58 13.94 -6.97 -3.10
CA ALA A 58 14.40 -5.81 -3.87
C ALA A 58 15.76 -5.30 -3.39
N VAL A 59 16.11 -5.56 -2.11
CA VAL A 59 17.43 -5.30 -1.56
C VAL A 59 17.94 -6.54 -0.80
N HIS A 60 19.25 -6.77 -0.83
CA HIS A 60 19.87 -7.93 -0.19
C HIS A 60 20.25 -7.72 1.28
N LYS A 61 20.32 -6.46 1.72
CA LYS A 61 20.65 -6.09 3.09
C LYS A 61 19.62 -5.11 3.61
N ILE A 62 19.35 -5.20 4.91
CA ILE A 62 18.48 -4.26 5.60
C ILE A 62 19.24 -2.93 5.74
N GLY A 63 18.67 -1.84 5.21
CA GLY A 63 19.12 -0.49 5.46
C GLY A 63 18.63 0.03 6.82
N GLU A 64 19.51 0.69 7.56
CA GLU A 64 19.18 1.32 8.84
C GLU A 64 19.32 2.84 8.74
N VAL A 65 18.24 3.55 9.13
CA VAL A 65 18.18 5.03 9.05
C VAL A 65 19.28 5.67 9.91
N HIS A 66 19.50 5.14 11.13
CA HIS A 66 20.49 5.68 12.07
C HIS A 66 21.93 5.46 11.63
N GLU A 67 22.16 4.50 10.74
CA GLU A 67 23.49 4.21 10.17
C GLU A 67 23.72 4.90 8.82
N GLY A 68 22.68 5.61 8.29
CA GLY A 68 22.74 6.25 6.99
C GLY A 68 22.83 5.26 5.81
N THR A 69 22.44 4.00 6.04
CA THR A 69 22.49 2.93 5.03
C THR A 69 21.15 2.68 4.33
N ALA A 70 20.11 3.46 4.68
CA ALA A 70 18.80 3.36 4.04
C ALA A 70 18.87 3.66 2.54
N VAL A 71 18.29 2.78 1.74
CA VAL A 71 18.26 2.88 0.27
C VAL A 71 17.33 3.98 -0.20
N THR A 72 16.22 4.20 0.53
CA THR A 72 15.18 5.18 0.19
C THR A 72 15.59 6.62 0.50
N ASP A 73 16.47 6.84 1.50
CA ASP A 73 16.98 8.16 1.86
C ASP A 73 18.39 8.33 1.20
N TRP A 74 18.40 8.60 -0.10
CA TRP A 74 19.61 8.65 -0.91
C TRP A 74 20.31 10.02 -0.91
N MET A 75 19.58 11.11 -0.58
CA MET A 75 20.17 12.45 -0.46
C MET A 75 20.96 12.58 0.84
N GLU A 76 22.14 13.23 0.78
CA GLU A 76 22.95 13.53 1.96
C GLU A 76 22.14 14.24 3.05
N GLN A 77 21.30 15.19 2.65
CA GLN A 77 20.41 15.94 3.55
C GLN A 77 19.30 15.06 4.18
N GLU A 78 18.81 14.03 3.50
CA GLU A 78 17.87 13.06 4.03
C GLU A 78 18.56 12.19 5.10
N ARG A 79 19.77 11.73 4.82
CA ARG A 79 20.58 10.93 5.74
C ARG A 79 21.01 11.71 6.97
N GLU A 80 21.46 12.95 6.81
CA GLU A 80 21.85 13.82 7.93
C GLU A 80 20.67 14.16 8.85
N ARG A 81 19.49 14.39 8.29
CA ARG A 81 18.31 14.82 9.05
C ARG A 81 17.41 13.66 9.47
N GLY A 82 17.61 12.46 8.92
CA GLY A 82 16.77 11.29 9.17
C GLY A 82 15.32 11.46 8.69
N ILE A 83 15.10 12.34 7.68
CA ILE A 83 13.76 12.62 7.13
C ILE A 83 13.76 12.43 5.63
N THR A 84 12.71 11.83 5.09
CA THR A 84 12.50 11.75 3.65
C THR A 84 12.05 13.11 3.13
N ILE A 85 12.83 13.70 2.24
CA ILE A 85 12.55 14.97 1.57
C ILE A 85 11.91 14.69 0.22
N THR A 86 12.43 13.69 -0.49
CA THR A 86 12.05 13.41 -1.87
C THR A 86 11.30 12.08 -1.94
N ALA A 87 10.09 12.07 -2.50
CA ALA A 87 9.37 10.82 -2.73
C ALA A 87 10.18 9.89 -3.66
N ALA A 88 10.49 8.68 -3.24
CA ALA A 88 11.05 7.64 -4.10
C ALA A 88 9.91 6.79 -4.67
N ALA A 89 10.01 6.39 -5.94
CA ALA A 89 9.10 5.43 -6.54
C ALA A 89 9.89 4.15 -6.83
N ILE A 90 9.55 3.06 -6.17
CA ILE A 90 10.30 1.80 -6.22
C ILE A 90 9.32 0.68 -6.53
N SER A 91 9.69 -0.20 -7.46
CA SER A 91 8.92 -1.40 -7.80
C SER A 91 9.53 -2.63 -7.15
N CYS A 92 8.69 -3.43 -6.51
CA CYS A 92 9.07 -4.74 -5.96
C CYS A 92 7.98 -5.77 -6.27
N ALA A 93 8.26 -7.04 -5.97
CA ALA A 93 7.32 -8.12 -6.15
C ALA A 93 7.04 -8.82 -4.82
N TRP A 94 5.80 -9.24 -4.61
CA TRP A 94 5.39 -9.97 -3.41
C TRP A 94 4.47 -11.14 -3.75
N ASN A 95 4.74 -12.27 -3.13
CA ASN A 95 3.87 -13.44 -3.17
C ASN A 95 3.22 -13.59 -1.79
N ALA A 96 1.94 -13.25 -1.70
CA ALA A 96 1.22 -13.34 -0.44
C ALA A 96 1.18 -14.78 0.06
N SER A 97 1.39 -14.96 1.36
CA SER A 97 1.37 -16.28 2.00
C SER A 97 -0.04 -16.70 2.42
N THR A 98 -0.97 -15.77 2.46
CA THR A 98 -2.37 -15.99 2.83
C THR A 98 -3.29 -15.17 1.93
N GLY A 99 -4.54 -15.59 1.85
CA GLY A 99 -5.57 -14.88 1.12
C GLY A 99 -5.75 -15.34 -0.33
N PRO A 100 -6.68 -14.67 -1.05
CA PRO A 100 -7.09 -15.09 -2.39
C PRO A 100 -5.97 -14.98 -3.44
N TRP A 101 -4.91 -14.25 -3.14
CA TRP A 101 -3.77 -14.05 -4.04
C TRP A 101 -2.56 -14.93 -3.72
N THR A 102 -2.72 -15.92 -2.84
CA THR A 102 -1.64 -16.86 -2.46
C THR A 102 -1.06 -17.58 -3.68
N GLY A 103 0.27 -17.61 -3.77
CA GLY A 103 0.98 -18.24 -4.88
C GLY A 103 0.99 -17.41 -6.17
N ILE A 104 0.45 -16.18 -6.16
CA ILE A 104 0.50 -15.25 -7.28
C ILE A 104 1.52 -14.16 -6.97
N ASN A 105 2.54 -14.04 -7.82
CA ASN A 105 3.54 -12.99 -7.71
C ASN A 105 2.95 -11.66 -8.17
N GLN A 106 2.77 -10.73 -7.24
CA GLN A 106 2.19 -9.42 -7.52
C GLN A 106 3.25 -8.34 -7.54
N ARG A 107 3.08 -7.36 -8.42
CA ARG A 107 3.93 -6.18 -8.48
C ARG A 107 3.38 -5.09 -7.56
N ILE A 108 4.24 -4.58 -6.69
CA ILE A 108 3.93 -3.46 -5.82
C ILE A 108 4.85 -2.29 -6.20
N ASN A 109 4.25 -1.20 -6.65
CA ASN A 109 4.94 0.07 -6.84
C ASN A 109 4.73 0.90 -5.58
N ILE A 110 5.81 1.21 -4.89
CA ILE A 110 5.81 1.97 -3.64
C ILE A 110 6.23 3.39 -3.94
N ILE A 111 5.42 4.36 -3.56
CA ILE A 111 5.79 5.76 -3.54
C ILE A 111 5.99 6.16 -2.09
N ASP A 112 7.25 6.33 -1.69
CA ASP A 112 7.60 6.80 -0.36
C ASP A 112 7.36 8.31 -0.30
N THR A 113 6.33 8.75 0.46
CA THR A 113 5.94 10.15 0.53
C THR A 113 6.62 10.85 1.70
N PRO A 114 7.06 12.14 1.54
CA PRO A 114 7.57 12.90 2.66
C PRO A 114 6.56 12.97 3.80
N GLY A 115 7.04 12.85 5.04
CA GLY A 115 6.18 12.93 6.25
C GLY A 115 6.07 14.35 6.84
N HIS A 116 6.83 15.33 6.31
CA HIS A 116 6.90 16.67 6.86
C HIS A 116 5.88 17.62 6.22
N VAL A 117 5.28 18.49 7.04
CA VAL A 117 4.26 19.45 6.58
C VAL A 117 4.79 20.44 5.53
N ASP A 118 6.08 20.74 5.53
CA ASP A 118 6.72 21.64 4.55
C ASP A 118 6.68 21.08 3.13
N PHE A 119 6.49 19.76 2.97
CA PHE A 119 6.44 19.08 1.68
C PHE A 119 5.02 18.74 1.23
N THR A 120 4.02 19.48 1.70
CA THR A 120 2.59 19.26 1.40
C THR A 120 2.32 19.10 -0.10
N ALA A 121 2.95 19.93 -0.95
CA ALA A 121 2.76 19.86 -2.40
C ALA A 121 3.30 18.56 -3.01
N GLU A 122 4.37 18.00 -2.48
CA GLU A 122 4.92 16.70 -2.93
C GLU A 122 4.05 15.54 -2.48
N VAL A 123 3.54 15.61 -1.24
CA VAL A 123 2.57 14.63 -0.73
C VAL A 123 1.31 14.62 -1.60
N GLU A 124 0.75 15.78 -1.91
CA GLU A 124 -0.44 15.87 -2.78
C GLU A 124 -0.20 15.35 -4.20
N ARG A 125 0.96 15.63 -4.79
CA ARG A 125 1.33 15.09 -6.12
C ARG A 125 1.43 13.56 -6.09
N SER A 126 2.02 13.03 -5.04
CA SER A 126 2.15 11.58 -4.85
C SER A 126 0.78 10.92 -4.66
N LEU A 127 -0.08 11.47 -3.78
CA LEU A 127 -1.42 10.93 -3.53
C LEU A 127 -2.30 10.85 -4.78
N ARG A 128 -2.11 11.75 -5.77
CA ARG A 128 -2.87 11.72 -7.03
C ARG A 128 -2.59 10.50 -7.90
N VAL A 129 -1.46 9.86 -7.71
CA VAL A 129 -1.02 8.73 -8.53
C VAL A 129 -1.05 7.40 -7.77
N LEU A 130 -1.60 7.39 -6.56
CA LEU A 130 -1.76 6.18 -5.74
C LEU A 130 -3.13 5.55 -5.97
N ASP A 131 -3.18 4.22 -5.89
CA ASP A 131 -4.41 3.46 -5.81
C ASP A 131 -4.79 3.19 -4.35
N GLY A 132 -3.80 3.03 -3.47
CA GLY A 132 -3.99 2.82 -2.05
C GLY A 132 -2.82 3.32 -1.22
N ALA A 133 -2.92 3.26 0.10
CA ALA A 133 -1.84 3.69 0.98
C ALA A 133 -1.72 2.84 2.26
N VAL A 134 -0.51 2.78 2.80
CA VAL A 134 -0.21 2.32 4.16
C VAL A 134 0.00 3.55 5.03
N ALA A 135 -0.88 3.74 6.00
CA ALA A 135 -0.75 4.80 7.00
C ALA A 135 -0.01 4.26 8.22
N VAL A 136 1.22 4.70 8.45
CA VAL A 136 2.05 4.24 9.57
C VAL A 136 1.85 5.15 10.78
N PHE A 137 1.43 4.57 11.89
CA PHE A 137 1.27 5.24 13.19
C PHE A 137 2.27 4.70 14.19
N CYS A 138 2.63 5.50 15.17
CA CYS A 138 3.47 5.06 16.27
C CYS A 138 2.59 4.56 17.44
N ALA A 139 2.81 3.33 17.92
CA ALA A 139 2.06 2.76 19.03
C ALA A 139 2.22 3.56 20.34
N VAL A 140 3.33 4.31 20.49
CA VAL A 140 3.58 5.16 21.67
C VAL A 140 2.99 6.55 21.49
N ALA A 141 3.15 7.16 20.31
CA ALA A 141 2.72 8.54 20.08
C ALA A 141 1.25 8.66 19.62
N GLY A 142 0.65 7.56 19.14
CA GLY A 142 -0.72 7.56 18.61
C GLY A 142 -0.89 8.45 17.37
N VAL A 143 -2.04 9.10 17.28
CA VAL A 143 -2.37 10.04 16.21
C VAL A 143 -1.81 11.42 16.51
N GLN A 144 -0.93 11.92 15.67
CA GLN A 144 -0.28 13.22 15.75
C GLN A 144 -0.91 14.23 14.76
N PRO A 145 -0.77 15.56 14.97
CA PRO A 145 -1.34 16.58 14.07
C PRO A 145 -0.93 16.41 12.59
N GLN A 146 0.30 15.95 12.36
CA GLN A 146 0.77 15.64 11.01
C GLN A 146 0.03 14.46 10.39
N SER A 147 -0.31 13.44 11.19
CA SER A 147 -1.14 12.32 10.75
C SER A 147 -2.52 12.79 10.29
N GLU A 148 -3.14 13.74 10.99
CA GLU A 148 -4.43 14.32 10.60
C GLU A 148 -4.34 15.06 9.26
N THR A 149 -3.25 15.79 9.01
CA THR A 149 -3.05 16.52 7.76
C THR A 149 -2.95 15.57 6.57
N VAL A 150 -2.09 14.56 6.68
CA VAL A 150 -1.90 13.53 5.63
C VAL A 150 -3.19 12.72 5.43
N TRP A 151 -3.92 12.45 6.51
CA TRP A 151 -5.21 11.75 6.47
C TRP A 151 -6.26 12.52 5.70
N ARG A 152 -6.39 13.84 5.95
CA ARG A 152 -7.30 14.72 5.20
C ARG A 152 -6.93 14.82 3.72
N GLN A 153 -5.65 14.88 3.39
CA GLN A 153 -5.18 14.86 2.01
C GLN A 153 -5.54 13.53 1.32
N ALA A 154 -5.32 12.39 1.97
CA ALA A 154 -5.70 11.09 1.42
C ALA A 154 -7.23 10.99 1.20
N ASN A 155 -8.07 11.56 2.11
CA ASN A 155 -9.51 11.67 1.90
C ASN A 155 -9.87 12.52 0.68
N LYS A 156 -9.19 13.67 0.52
CA LYS A 156 -9.39 14.59 -0.61
C LYS A 156 -9.15 13.90 -1.97
N TYR A 157 -8.15 13.03 -2.03
CA TYR A 157 -7.78 12.32 -3.26
C TYR A 157 -8.42 10.94 -3.40
N GLY A 158 -9.28 10.55 -2.47
CA GLY A 158 -9.99 9.27 -2.56
C GLY A 158 -9.05 8.06 -2.46
N VAL A 159 -8.02 8.09 -1.61
CA VAL A 159 -7.03 7.02 -1.47
C VAL A 159 -7.42 6.07 -0.32
N PRO A 160 -7.87 4.83 -0.61
CA PRO A 160 -8.10 3.80 0.40
C PRO A 160 -6.83 3.44 1.14
N ARG A 161 -6.94 3.03 2.41
CA ARG A 161 -5.75 2.79 3.23
C ARG A 161 -5.96 1.72 4.28
N ILE A 162 -4.83 1.11 4.67
CA ILE A 162 -4.69 0.28 5.85
C ILE A 162 -3.76 0.99 6.84
N ALA A 163 -3.95 0.75 8.13
CA ALA A 163 -3.14 1.35 9.18
C ALA A 163 -2.12 0.35 9.72
N PHE A 164 -0.85 0.73 9.78
CA PHE A 164 0.21 -0.03 10.40
C PHE A 164 0.65 0.66 11.69
N VAL A 165 0.31 0.08 12.84
CA VAL A 165 0.67 0.60 14.17
C VAL A 165 2.04 0.05 14.53
N ASN A 166 3.06 0.83 14.22
CA ASN A 166 4.47 0.49 14.34
C ASN A 166 5.04 0.79 15.73
N LYS A 167 6.23 0.28 16.02
CA LYS A 167 6.96 0.45 17.29
C LYS A 167 6.27 -0.21 18.49
N MET A 168 5.63 -1.36 18.27
CA MET A 168 5.02 -2.15 19.35
C MET A 168 6.03 -2.66 20.39
N ASP A 169 7.32 -2.64 20.05
CA ASP A 169 8.45 -3.01 20.91
C ASP A 169 8.87 -1.93 21.90
N ARG A 170 8.37 -0.71 21.78
CA ARG A 170 8.77 0.42 22.63
C ARG A 170 7.95 0.48 23.91
N THR A 171 8.61 0.94 25.00
CA THR A 171 7.93 1.21 26.28
C THR A 171 6.81 2.24 26.08
N GLY A 172 5.64 1.95 26.63
CA GLY A 172 4.41 2.75 26.48
C GLY A 172 3.66 2.49 25.18
N ALA A 173 4.02 1.47 24.40
CA ALA A 173 3.29 1.07 23.20
C ALA A 173 1.91 0.52 23.57
N ASP A 174 0.88 1.06 22.91
CA ASP A 174 -0.50 0.62 23.07
C ASP A 174 -1.24 0.66 21.72
N PHE A 175 -1.48 -0.54 21.18
CA PHE A 175 -2.18 -0.74 19.92
C PHE A 175 -3.64 -0.27 19.97
N PHE A 176 -4.35 -0.65 21.03
CA PHE A 176 -5.78 -0.38 21.15
C PHE A 176 -6.05 1.11 21.34
N ARG A 177 -5.20 1.80 22.10
CA ARG A 177 -5.23 3.25 22.22
C ARG A 177 -5.02 3.92 20.86
N ALA A 178 -4.03 3.49 20.08
CA ALA A 178 -3.79 4.05 18.76
C ALA A 178 -5.00 3.88 17.82
N VAL A 179 -5.65 2.72 17.83
CA VAL A 179 -6.88 2.47 17.06
C VAL A 179 -8.05 3.34 17.57
N SER A 180 -8.21 3.52 18.89
CA SER A 180 -9.23 4.42 19.45
C SER A 180 -9.01 5.87 19.01
N GLU A 181 -7.76 6.34 19.06
CA GLU A 181 -7.41 7.69 18.59
C GLU A 181 -7.68 7.89 17.11
N MET A 182 -7.51 6.87 16.26
CA MET A 182 -7.90 6.95 14.84
C MET A 182 -9.42 7.17 14.70
N ARG A 183 -10.23 6.50 15.50
CA ARG A 183 -11.69 6.70 15.52
C ARG A 183 -12.07 8.09 16.02
N GLU A 184 -11.46 8.53 17.09
CA GLU A 184 -11.80 9.79 17.76
C GLU A 184 -11.29 11.02 16.98
N LYS A 185 -10.00 11.04 16.61
CA LYS A 185 -9.33 12.20 16.02
C LYS A 185 -9.48 12.25 14.49
N LEU A 186 -9.37 11.09 13.81
CA LEU A 186 -9.45 11.03 12.35
C LEU A 186 -10.85 10.71 11.82
N LYS A 187 -11.80 10.39 12.71
CA LYS A 187 -13.15 9.92 12.37
C LYS A 187 -13.11 8.71 11.42
N ALA A 188 -12.08 7.89 11.58
CA ALA A 188 -11.87 6.69 10.80
C ALA A 188 -12.67 5.52 11.38
N ASN A 189 -13.35 4.74 10.53
CA ASN A 189 -13.92 3.46 10.95
C ASN A 189 -12.80 2.40 11.00
N ALA A 190 -11.92 2.53 12.02
CA ALA A 190 -10.72 1.72 12.16
C ALA A 190 -11.00 0.48 13.01
N HIS A 191 -10.68 -0.70 12.50
CA HIS A 191 -10.84 -1.97 13.21
C HIS A 191 -9.56 -2.79 13.14
N PRO A 192 -9.16 -3.46 14.24
CA PRO A 192 -8.12 -4.47 14.18
C PRO A 192 -8.46 -5.57 13.18
N ILE A 193 -7.53 -5.91 12.30
CA ILE A 193 -7.55 -7.14 11.50
C ILE A 193 -6.50 -8.13 12.01
N PHE A 194 -5.56 -7.62 12.82
CA PHE A 194 -4.65 -8.41 13.64
C PHE A 194 -4.63 -7.87 15.07
N LEU A 195 -4.41 -8.77 16.04
CA LEU A 195 -4.14 -8.40 17.43
C LEU A 195 -2.68 -8.69 17.78
N PRO A 196 -2.06 -7.88 18.68
CA PRO A 196 -0.72 -8.16 19.16
C PRO A 196 -0.73 -9.30 20.19
N ILE A 197 0.29 -10.15 20.15
CA ILE A 197 0.63 -11.09 21.23
C ILE A 197 1.73 -10.45 22.06
N GLY A 198 1.40 -10.10 23.29
CA GLY A 198 2.28 -9.33 24.17
C GLY A 198 2.35 -7.85 23.79
N LYS A 199 3.16 -7.10 24.53
CA LYS A 199 3.43 -5.67 24.32
C LYS A 199 4.84 -5.33 24.72
N GLU A 200 5.36 -4.21 24.21
CA GLU A 200 6.70 -3.71 24.52
C GLU A 200 7.78 -4.78 24.26
N GLU A 201 8.64 -5.05 25.23
CA GLU A 201 9.69 -6.09 25.10
C GLU A 201 9.09 -7.49 24.86
N ASN A 202 7.88 -7.73 25.36
CA ASN A 202 7.17 -9.00 25.23
C ASN A 202 6.27 -9.06 23.98
N PHE A 203 6.37 -8.12 23.06
CA PHE A 203 5.69 -8.21 21.77
C PHE A 203 6.34 -9.32 20.94
N THR A 204 5.70 -10.51 20.90
CA THR A 204 6.24 -11.73 20.31
C THR A 204 5.50 -12.19 19.07
N GLY A 205 4.28 -11.72 18.82
CA GLY A 205 3.49 -12.26 17.71
C GLY A 205 2.28 -11.43 17.35
N LEU A 206 1.53 -11.98 16.39
CA LEU A 206 0.28 -11.43 15.86
C LEU A 206 -0.78 -12.53 15.80
N ILE A 207 -2.02 -12.16 16.10
CA ILE A 207 -3.19 -13.00 15.87
C ILE A 207 -3.91 -12.45 14.65
N ASP A 208 -4.09 -13.27 13.63
CA ASP A 208 -4.85 -12.97 12.43
C ASP A 208 -6.33 -13.27 12.68
N LEU A 209 -7.14 -12.23 12.75
CA LEU A 209 -8.57 -12.36 13.03
C LEU A 209 -9.35 -12.92 11.83
N VAL A 210 -8.83 -12.76 10.63
CA VAL A 210 -9.47 -13.25 9.40
C VAL A 210 -9.19 -14.74 9.22
N ASN A 211 -7.91 -15.14 9.33
CA ASN A 211 -7.49 -16.54 9.10
C ASN A 211 -7.57 -17.43 10.37
N LYS A 212 -7.83 -16.87 11.56
CA LYS A 212 -7.91 -17.56 12.86
C LYS A 212 -6.61 -18.30 13.21
N VAL A 213 -5.47 -17.69 13.00
CA VAL A 213 -4.14 -18.26 13.30
C VAL A 213 -3.28 -17.22 14.03
N ALA A 214 -2.23 -17.70 14.70
CA ALA A 214 -1.21 -16.85 15.29
C ALA A 214 0.12 -16.98 14.54
N TYR A 215 0.85 -15.86 14.44
CA TYR A 215 2.20 -15.78 13.90
C TYR A 215 3.15 -15.37 15.01
N ILE A 216 4.12 -16.22 15.33
CA ILE A 216 5.12 -15.98 16.37
C ILE A 216 6.44 -15.65 15.68
N PHE A 217 7.03 -14.51 16.10
CA PHE A 217 8.29 -13.98 15.58
C PHE A 217 9.44 -14.15 16.57
N GLY A 218 10.67 -14.12 16.08
CA GLY A 218 11.86 -13.98 16.93
C GLY A 218 12.23 -15.27 17.65
N THR A 219 12.07 -16.42 16.98
CA THR A 219 12.74 -17.66 17.41
C THR A 219 14.26 -17.46 17.25
N GLU A 220 15.08 -18.18 18.03
CA GLU A 220 16.56 -18.06 17.96
C GLU A 220 17.09 -18.33 16.54
N GLU A 221 16.36 -19.10 15.74
CA GLU A 221 16.69 -19.45 14.36
C GLU A 221 16.23 -18.40 13.32
N ASP A 222 15.41 -17.43 13.71
CA ASP A 222 14.81 -16.43 12.79
C ASP A 222 14.88 -14.98 13.29
N ALA A 223 16.10 -14.52 13.58
CA ALA A 223 16.37 -13.15 14.03
C ALA A 223 15.91 -12.09 12.99
N LEU A 224 15.85 -12.43 11.71
CA LEU A 224 15.40 -11.56 10.63
C LEU A 224 13.91 -11.62 10.37
N GLY A 225 13.16 -12.46 11.10
CA GLY A 225 11.72 -12.61 10.93
C GLY A 225 11.29 -13.14 9.55
N LEU A 226 12.16 -13.91 8.86
CA LEU A 226 11.91 -14.44 7.53
C LEU A 226 10.86 -15.56 7.53
N LYS A 227 10.80 -16.32 8.63
CA LYS A 227 9.95 -17.51 8.76
C LYS A 227 9.22 -17.49 10.10
N PRO A 228 8.21 -16.62 10.28
CA PRO A 228 7.42 -16.65 11.50
C PRO A 228 6.74 -18.03 11.64
N VAL A 229 6.69 -18.53 12.86
CA VAL A 229 5.99 -19.79 13.16
C VAL A 229 4.48 -19.52 13.15
N THR A 230 3.76 -20.24 12.29
CA THR A 230 2.30 -20.25 12.30
C THR A 230 1.81 -21.27 13.31
N SER A 231 0.92 -20.88 14.20
CA SER A 231 0.33 -21.71 15.24
C SER A 231 -1.16 -21.44 15.43
N GLU A 232 -1.80 -22.27 16.24
CA GLU A 232 -3.11 -21.95 16.78
C GLU A 232 -3.04 -20.70 17.67
N ILE A 233 -4.18 -20.04 17.86
CA ILE A 233 -4.27 -18.88 18.77
C ILE A 233 -4.00 -19.36 20.19
N PRO A 234 -3.05 -18.75 20.93
CA PRO A 234 -2.77 -19.13 22.31
C PRO A 234 -4.02 -19.01 23.18
N ALA A 235 -4.22 -19.97 24.11
CA ALA A 235 -5.44 -20.11 24.90
C ALA A 235 -5.85 -18.79 25.61
N ASP A 236 -4.88 -18.06 26.14
CA ASP A 236 -5.10 -16.78 26.85
C ASP A 236 -5.66 -15.66 25.95
N TYR A 237 -5.60 -15.83 24.63
CA TYR A 237 -6.05 -14.84 23.66
C TYR A 237 -7.32 -15.24 22.89
N VAL A 238 -7.82 -16.47 23.06
CA VAL A 238 -8.95 -17.01 22.27
C VAL A 238 -10.20 -16.15 22.46
N ASP A 239 -10.56 -15.80 23.68
CA ASP A 239 -11.76 -15.02 23.98
C ASP A 239 -11.64 -13.61 23.37
N GLN A 240 -10.48 -12.96 23.53
CA GLN A 240 -10.22 -11.66 22.93
C GLN A 240 -10.25 -11.72 21.40
N ALA A 241 -9.66 -12.74 20.80
CA ALA A 241 -9.66 -12.92 19.35
C ALA A 241 -11.09 -13.11 18.81
N ASN A 242 -11.92 -13.89 19.49
CA ASN A 242 -13.32 -14.08 19.11
C ASN A 242 -14.11 -12.78 19.22
N GLU A 243 -13.98 -12.03 20.32
CA GLU A 243 -14.63 -10.72 20.51
C GLU A 243 -14.24 -9.73 19.38
N TYR A 244 -12.95 -9.61 19.07
CA TYR A 244 -12.52 -8.67 18.05
C TYR A 244 -12.84 -9.14 16.63
N ARG A 245 -12.91 -10.46 16.39
CA ARG A 245 -13.39 -11.00 15.12
C ARG A 245 -14.87 -10.71 14.90
N GLU A 246 -15.70 -10.85 15.93
CA GLU A 246 -17.12 -10.50 15.88
C GLU A 246 -17.31 -9.02 15.53
N LYS A 247 -16.60 -8.13 16.22
CA LYS A 247 -16.59 -6.68 15.92
C LYS A 247 -16.10 -6.36 14.51
N LEU A 248 -15.14 -7.13 14.01
CA LEU A 248 -14.66 -6.99 12.62
C LEU A 248 -15.76 -7.39 11.64
N ILE A 249 -16.43 -8.52 11.85
CA ILE A 249 -17.53 -9.00 11.01
C ILE A 249 -18.67 -8.00 11.02
N GLU A 250 -19.10 -7.52 12.19
CA GLU A 250 -20.13 -6.48 12.33
C GLU A 250 -19.79 -5.23 11.50
N ALA A 251 -18.55 -4.76 11.57
CA ALA A 251 -18.11 -3.61 10.78
C ALA A 251 -18.08 -3.87 9.28
N ILE A 252 -17.98 -5.12 8.83
CA ILE A 252 -17.99 -5.51 7.42
C ILE A 252 -19.41 -5.69 6.89
N CYS A 253 -20.39 -5.98 7.73
CA CYS A 253 -21.81 -6.14 7.32
C CYS A 253 -22.35 -4.94 6.55
N ASP A 254 -21.88 -3.73 6.81
CA ASP A 254 -22.28 -2.52 6.08
C ASP A 254 -21.81 -2.50 4.60
N PHE A 255 -20.95 -3.44 4.19
CA PHE A 255 -20.30 -3.45 2.88
C PHE A 255 -20.54 -4.74 2.08
N ASP A 256 -21.12 -5.76 2.70
CA ASP A 256 -21.38 -7.04 2.06
C ASP A 256 -22.67 -7.67 2.58
N ASP A 257 -23.70 -7.66 1.73
CA ASP A 257 -25.04 -8.16 2.07
C ASP A 257 -25.04 -9.66 2.44
N VAL A 258 -24.15 -10.46 1.81
CA VAL A 258 -24.05 -11.90 2.10
C VAL A 258 -23.48 -12.12 3.50
N ILE A 259 -22.46 -11.38 3.89
CA ILE A 259 -21.89 -11.43 5.24
C ILE A 259 -22.91 -10.94 6.26
N ALA A 260 -23.66 -9.85 5.94
CA ALA A 260 -24.69 -9.33 6.82
C ALA A 260 -25.83 -10.34 7.05
N GLU A 261 -26.30 -11.02 6.01
CA GLU A 261 -27.33 -12.06 6.13
C GLU A 261 -26.87 -13.22 7.01
N LYS A 262 -25.67 -13.75 6.77
CA LYS A 262 -25.08 -14.83 7.57
C LYS A 262 -24.89 -14.44 9.04
N PHE A 263 -24.42 -13.21 9.28
CA PHE A 263 -24.23 -12.69 10.63
C PHE A 263 -25.55 -12.62 11.39
N LEU A 264 -26.63 -12.14 10.74
CA LEU A 264 -27.97 -12.05 11.34
C LEU A 264 -28.62 -13.43 11.58
N THR A 265 -28.35 -14.40 10.72
CA THR A 265 -28.88 -15.78 10.85
C THR A 265 -28.03 -16.67 11.77
N GLY A 266 -26.85 -16.20 12.20
CA GLY A 266 -25.91 -16.97 13.01
C GLY A 266 -25.18 -18.05 12.23
N GLU A 267 -25.12 -17.95 10.91
CA GLU A 267 -24.37 -18.84 10.05
C GLU A 267 -22.86 -18.55 10.12
N GLU A 268 -22.04 -19.57 9.92
CA GLU A 268 -20.59 -19.41 9.92
C GLU A 268 -20.12 -18.60 8.68
N ILE A 269 -19.31 -17.56 8.93
CA ILE A 269 -18.66 -16.76 7.88
C ILE A 269 -17.29 -17.33 7.62
N GLY A 270 -17.10 -17.85 6.40
CA GLY A 270 -15.85 -18.46 5.95
C GLY A 270 -14.71 -17.45 5.85
N VAL A 271 -13.48 -17.97 5.85
CA VAL A 271 -12.26 -17.14 5.76
C VAL A 271 -12.24 -16.35 4.44
N GLU A 272 -12.52 -17.00 3.32
CA GLU A 272 -12.51 -16.37 1.99
C GLU A 272 -13.59 -15.28 1.88
N GLU A 273 -14.77 -15.51 2.41
CA GLU A 273 -15.86 -14.54 2.43
C GLU A 273 -15.47 -13.28 3.22
N LEU A 274 -14.87 -13.48 4.41
CA LEU A 274 -14.42 -12.36 5.23
C LEU A 274 -13.27 -11.60 4.58
N GLN A 275 -12.33 -12.28 3.91
CA GLN A 275 -11.26 -11.62 3.15
C GLN A 275 -11.81 -10.74 2.04
N ILE A 276 -12.82 -11.22 1.30
CA ILE A 276 -13.52 -10.45 0.27
C ILE A 276 -14.23 -9.24 0.87
N GLY A 277 -14.92 -9.44 1.98
CA GLY A 277 -15.63 -8.38 2.71
C GLY A 277 -14.68 -7.28 3.20
N VAL A 278 -13.56 -7.64 3.83
CA VAL A 278 -12.52 -6.69 4.27
C VAL A 278 -11.97 -5.89 3.08
N ARG A 279 -11.72 -6.54 1.94
CA ARG A 279 -11.29 -5.84 0.73
C ARG A 279 -12.35 -4.85 0.23
N LYS A 280 -13.61 -5.26 0.09
CA LYS A 280 -14.71 -4.39 -0.33
C LYS A 280 -14.82 -3.17 0.58
N ALA A 281 -14.80 -3.40 1.89
CA ALA A 281 -14.87 -2.34 2.90
C ALA A 281 -13.68 -1.36 2.81
N THR A 282 -12.46 -1.88 2.64
CA THR A 282 -11.24 -1.06 2.49
C THR A 282 -11.31 -0.20 1.24
N VAL A 283 -11.66 -0.79 0.08
CA VAL A 283 -11.74 -0.07 -1.20
C VAL A 283 -12.86 0.99 -1.19
N SER A 284 -13.93 0.78 -0.43
CA SER A 284 -15.01 1.77 -0.26
C SER A 284 -14.57 3.05 0.47
N MET A 285 -13.36 3.06 1.06
CA MET A 285 -12.80 4.14 1.92
C MET A 285 -13.54 4.38 3.24
N LYS A 286 -14.50 3.55 3.57
CA LYS A 286 -15.31 3.69 4.80
C LYS A 286 -14.87 2.75 5.91
N PHE A 287 -13.80 1.99 5.68
CA PHE A 287 -13.22 1.06 6.64
C PHE A 287 -11.69 1.15 6.58
N VAL A 288 -11.04 0.96 7.73
CA VAL A 288 -9.59 0.96 7.86
C VAL A 288 -9.14 -0.21 8.72
N GLY A 289 -8.53 -1.21 8.10
CA GLY A 289 -7.93 -2.32 8.82
C GLY A 289 -6.64 -1.91 9.53
N ALA A 290 -6.51 -2.21 10.82
CA ALA A 290 -5.35 -1.88 11.63
C ALA A 290 -4.52 -3.15 11.93
N ILE A 291 -3.20 -3.02 11.79
CA ILE A 291 -2.21 -4.08 11.94
C ILE A 291 -1.13 -3.62 12.91
N PRO A 292 -0.87 -4.32 14.04
CA PRO A 292 0.25 -4.00 14.92
C PRO A 292 1.56 -4.56 14.36
N GLY A 293 2.70 -3.89 14.68
CA GLY A 293 4.00 -4.39 14.28
C GLY A 293 5.17 -3.60 14.85
N SER A 294 6.37 -4.09 14.57
CA SER A 294 7.63 -3.42 14.82
C SER A 294 8.56 -3.63 13.65
N ALA A 295 8.64 -2.63 12.77
CA ALA A 295 9.51 -2.69 11.61
C ALA A 295 10.98 -2.84 12.03
N PHE A 296 11.42 -2.12 13.08
CA PHE A 296 12.78 -2.21 13.60
C PHE A 296 13.16 -3.60 14.12
N LYS A 297 12.21 -4.28 14.77
CA LYS A 297 12.36 -5.65 15.29
C LYS A 297 11.96 -6.74 14.29
N ASN A 298 11.75 -6.39 13.03
CA ASN A 298 11.39 -7.32 11.96
C ASN A 298 10.07 -8.09 12.20
N LYS A 299 9.10 -7.50 12.89
CA LYS A 299 7.84 -8.14 13.29
C LYS A 299 6.64 -7.53 12.57
N GLY A 300 5.88 -8.33 11.84
CA GLY A 300 4.60 -7.95 11.24
C GLY A 300 4.66 -7.34 9.83
N VAL A 301 5.81 -7.01 9.28
CA VAL A 301 5.92 -6.33 7.96
C VAL A 301 5.51 -7.26 6.81
N GLN A 302 5.80 -8.56 6.89
CA GLN A 302 5.34 -9.51 5.87
C GLN A 302 3.81 -9.65 5.89
N ARG A 303 3.19 -9.61 7.08
CA ARG A 303 1.72 -9.61 7.18
C ARG A 303 1.13 -8.32 6.65
N LEU A 304 1.82 -7.18 6.83
CA LEU A 304 1.47 -5.93 6.19
C LEU A 304 1.49 -6.06 4.67
N LEU A 305 2.52 -6.68 4.09
CA LEU A 305 2.60 -6.93 2.64
C LEU A 305 1.47 -7.83 2.13
N ASP A 306 1.12 -8.88 2.88
CA ASP A 306 -0.05 -9.71 2.57
C ASP A 306 -1.34 -8.87 2.57
N CYS A 307 -1.51 -7.98 3.54
CA CYS A 307 -2.67 -7.08 3.59
C CYS A 307 -2.68 -6.05 2.45
N VAL A 308 -1.53 -5.53 2.05
CA VAL A 308 -1.41 -4.66 0.86
C VAL A 308 -1.95 -5.36 -0.37
N VAL A 309 -1.52 -6.60 -0.59
CA VAL A 309 -1.95 -7.40 -1.75
C VAL A 309 -3.42 -7.76 -1.65
N ASN A 310 -3.88 -8.21 -0.48
CA ASN A 310 -5.23 -8.74 -0.31
C ASN A 310 -6.29 -7.64 -0.22
N TYR A 311 -6.00 -6.51 0.43
CA TYR A 311 -7.03 -5.55 0.82
C TYR A 311 -6.94 -4.19 0.12
N LEU A 312 -5.74 -3.73 -0.30
CA LEU A 312 -5.64 -2.47 -1.04
C LEU A 312 -6.04 -2.63 -2.51
N PRO A 313 -6.62 -1.58 -3.11
CA PRO A 313 -7.02 -1.61 -4.50
C PRO A 313 -5.83 -1.70 -5.46
N GLY A 314 -6.10 -2.21 -6.64
CA GLY A 314 -5.25 -2.08 -7.82
C GLY A 314 -5.82 -1.05 -8.80
N PRO A 315 -5.15 -0.86 -9.96
CA PRO A 315 -5.59 0.12 -10.95
C PRO A 315 -7.01 -0.09 -11.50
N LEU A 316 -7.53 -1.32 -11.45
CA LEU A 316 -8.90 -1.64 -11.90
C LEU A 316 -9.98 -1.35 -10.85
N ASP A 317 -9.61 -1.22 -9.58
CA ASP A 317 -10.55 -1.02 -8.48
C ASP A 317 -10.82 0.47 -8.19
N VAL A 318 -10.03 1.38 -8.79
CA VAL A 318 -10.13 2.81 -8.55
C VAL A 318 -10.92 3.50 -9.68
N PRO A 319 -11.59 4.63 -9.41
CA PRO A 319 -12.30 5.37 -10.44
C PRO A 319 -11.37 5.81 -11.58
N ALA A 320 -11.91 5.85 -12.81
CA ALA A 320 -11.18 6.35 -13.97
C ALA A 320 -10.74 7.81 -13.75
N MET A 321 -9.52 8.13 -14.22
CA MET A 321 -9.01 9.51 -14.14
C MET A 321 -9.81 10.42 -15.07
N LYS A 322 -10.34 11.50 -14.54
CA LYS A 322 -11.04 12.53 -15.31
C LYS A 322 -10.05 13.56 -15.86
N GLY A 323 -10.27 13.97 -17.09
CA GLY A 323 -9.48 14.97 -17.80
C GLY A 323 -10.32 15.75 -18.81
N GLN A 324 -9.66 16.53 -19.63
CA GLN A 324 -10.29 17.24 -20.75
C GLN A 324 -9.54 16.91 -22.04
N ASP A 325 -10.28 16.77 -23.14
CA ASP A 325 -9.72 16.65 -24.48
C ASP A 325 -9.26 18.01 -25.04
N SER A 326 -8.77 18.02 -26.28
CA SER A 326 -8.32 19.24 -26.95
C SER A 326 -9.44 20.28 -27.15
N ASP A 327 -10.68 19.84 -27.15
CA ASP A 327 -11.88 20.66 -27.40
C ASP A 327 -12.53 21.14 -26.09
N GLY A 328 -11.95 20.73 -24.92
CA GLY A 328 -12.42 21.08 -23.60
C GLY A 328 -13.54 20.19 -23.05
N ASN A 329 -13.90 19.10 -23.75
CA ASN A 329 -14.89 18.16 -23.27
C ASN A 329 -14.31 17.29 -22.14
N GLU A 330 -15.11 16.95 -21.15
CA GLU A 330 -14.73 16.01 -20.11
C GLU A 330 -14.54 14.59 -20.71
N VAL A 331 -13.41 13.98 -20.42
CA VAL A 331 -13.07 12.61 -20.83
C VAL A 331 -12.61 11.81 -19.63
N GLU A 332 -12.88 10.51 -19.65
CA GLU A 332 -12.41 9.58 -18.63
C GLU A 332 -11.33 8.66 -19.23
N ALA A 333 -10.19 8.61 -18.56
CA ALA A 333 -9.12 7.67 -18.88
C ALA A 333 -9.38 6.34 -18.17
N VAL A 334 -10.20 5.50 -18.80
CA VAL A 334 -10.48 4.14 -18.32
C VAL A 334 -9.24 3.27 -18.52
N VAL A 335 -8.87 2.52 -17.49
CA VAL A 335 -7.69 1.65 -17.51
C VAL A 335 -7.85 0.56 -18.56
N ASN A 336 -7.05 0.64 -19.63
CA ASN A 336 -7.07 -0.31 -20.75
C ASN A 336 -5.78 -0.17 -21.57
N ASP A 337 -5.05 -1.26 -21.78
CA ASP A 337 -3.81 -1.25 -22.56
C ASP A 337 -4.03 -0.96 -24.05
N ALA A 338 -5.22 -1.23 -24.59
CA ALA A 338 -5.60 -0.92 -25.96
C ALA A 338 -6.13 0.52 -26.15
N GLY A 339 -6.28 1.27 -25.05
CA GLY A 339 -6.79 2.65 -25.07
C GLY A 339 -5.82 3.66 -25.66
N LYS A 340 -6.29 4.89 -25.84
CA LYS A 340 -5.41 6.02 -26.19
C LYS A 340 -4.52 6.35 -24.99
N LEU A 341 -3.23 6.62 -25.24
CA LEU A 341 -2.30 6.96 -24.18
C LEU A 341 -2.76 8.24 -23.46
N ALA A 342 -2.96 8.11 -22.15
CA ALA A 342 -3.03 9.23 -21.23
C ALA A 342 -2.27 8.90 -19.95
N GLY A 343 -1.55 9.86 -19.41
CA GLY A 343 -0.79 9.68 -18.20
C GLY A 343 -0.42 11.02 -17.55
N LEU A 344 0.17 10.93 -16.37
CA LEU A 344 0.52 12.09 -15.55
C LEU A 344 2.00 12.04 -15.16
N ALA A 345 2.74 13.07 -15.53
CA ALA A 345 4.06 13.36 -14.97
C ALA A 345 3.86 14.01 -13.60
N PHE A 346 4.28 13.32 -12.53
CA PHE A 346 3.99 13.77 -11.17
C PHE A 346 5.22 14.21 -10.40
N LYS A 347 6.43 13.80 -10.85
CA LYS A 347 7.67 14.13 -10.17
C LYS A 347 8.84 14.27 -11.13
N LEU A 348 9.70 15.22 -10.85
CA LEU A 348 11.00 15.41 -11.49
C LEU A 348 12.10 15.00 -10.50
N TRP A 349 13.06 14.23 -10.97
CA TRP A 349 14.25 13.88 -10.23
C TRP A 349 15.51 14.18 -11.05
N SER A 350 16.49 14.82 -10.44
CA SER A 350 17.79 15.06 -11.05
C SER A 350 18.79 14.04 -10.51
N ASP A 351 19.16 13.12 -11.37
CA ASP A 351 20.17 12.10 -11.05
C ASP A 351 21.54 12.59 -11.52
N PRO A 352 22.58 12.47 -10.67
CA PRO A 352 23.94 12.93 -11.00
C PRO A 352 24.53 12.24 -12.24
N PHE A 353 24.12 11.00 -12.55
CA PHE A 353 24.70 10.18 -13.60
C PHE A 353 23.86 10.11 -14.86
N VAL A 354 22.54 10.14 -14.74
CA VAL A 354 21.59 9.95 -15.85
C VAL A 354 20.95 11.26 -16.29
N GLY A 355 21.03 12.28 -15.44
CA GLY A 355 20.41 13.56 -15.70
C GLY A 355 18.99 13.62 -15.14
N LYS A 356 18.06 14.28 -15.85
CA LYS A 356 16.69 14.49 -15.38
C LYS A 356 15.84 13.26 -15.69
N LEU A 357 15.19 12.73 -14.65
CA LEU A 357 14.17 11.69 -14.74
C LEU A 357 12.80 12.29 -14.41
N VAL A 358 11.80 11.92 -15.18
CA VAL A 358 10.41 12.31 -15.00
C VAL A 358 9.61 11.10 -14.62
N PHE A 359 9.12 11.02 -13.38
CA PHE A 359 8.22 9.94 -12.97
C PHE A 359 6.84 10.16 -13.57
N PHE A 360 6.34 9.12 -14.19
CA PHE A 360 5.14 9.14 -15.00
C PHE A 360 4.24 7.95 -14.67
N ARG A 361 2.94 8.21 -14.42
CA ARG A 361 1.93 7.16 -14.32
C ARG A 361 1.15 7.09 -15.63
N VAL A 362 1.06 5.90 -16.21
CA VAL A 362 0.19 5.60 -17.34
C VAL A 362 -1.20 5.26 -16.81
N TYR A 363 -2.23 6.02 -17.17
CA TYR A 363 -3.62 5.75 -16.78
C TYR A 363 -4.35 4.89 -17.80
N THR A 364 -4.10 5.07 -19.08
CA THR A 364 -4.68 4.28 -20.17
C THR A 364 -3.71 4.19 -21.35
N GLY A 365 -3.82 3.14 -22.13
CA GLY A 365 -2.97 2.88 -23.30
C GLY A 365 -1.60 2.32 -22.95
N LYS A 366 -0.72 2.31 -23.92
CA LYS A 366 0.67 1.86 -23.84
C LYS A 366 1.61 3.01 -24.19
N LEU A 367 2.75 3.04 -23.54
CA LEU A 367 3.84 3.97 -23.82
C LEU A 367 5.08 3.18 -24.24
N PRO A 368 5.26 2.88 -25.52
CA PRO A 368 6.48 2.25 -26.02
C PRO A 368 7.63 3.27 -26.11
N LYS A 369 8.84 2.78 -25.89
CA LYS A 369 10.08 3.54 -26.12
C LYS A 369 10.11 4.11 -27.55
N GLY A 370 10.48 5.38 -27.66
CA GLY A 370 10.52 6.08 -28.94
C GLY A 370 9.21 6.75 -29.37
N MET A 371 8.11 6.54 -28.63
CA MET A 371 6.82 7.15 -28.96
C MET A 371 6.85 8.67 -28.81
N PRO A 372 6.30 9.44 -29.76
CA PRO A 372 6.03 10.86 -29.56
C PRO A 372 4.83 11.04 -28.63
N MET A 373 5.01 11.83 -27.58
CA MET A 373 3.98 12.11 -26.58
C MET A 373 3.65 13.61 -26.59
N TYR A 374 2.39 13.95 -26.73
CA TYR A 374 1.94 15.34 -26.69
C TYR A 374 1.84 15.82 -25.24
N ASN A 375 2.51 16.92 -24.94
CA ASN A 375 2.42 17.61 -23.66
C ASN A 375 1.43 18.79 -23.76
N PRO A 376 0.21 18.66 -23.20
CA PRO A 376 -0.82 19.70 -23.38
C PRO A 376 -0.46 21.02 -22.68
N ARG A 377 0.35 20.99 -21.60
CA ARG A 377 0.77 22.20 -20.90
C ARG A 377 1.72 23.05 -21.73
N THR A 378 2.69 22.43 -22.40
CA THR A 378 3.67 23.13 -23.25
C THR A 378 3.23 23.24 -24.70
N ARG A 379 2.17 22.50 -25.09
CA ARG A 379 1.68 22.34 -26.48
C ARG A 379 2.76 21.84 -27.43
N ARG A 380 3.65 20.98 -26.94
CA ARG A 380 4.76 20.40 -27.71
C ARG A 380 4.68 18.90 -27.69
N THR A 381 5.19 18.29 -28.76
CA THR A 381 5.40 16.85 -28.83
C THR A 381 6.82 16.56 -28.37
N GLU A 382 6.94 15.70 -27.36
CA GLU A 382 8.20 15.25 -26.79
C GLU A 382 8.39 13.75 -27.11
N ARG A 383 9.60 13.34 -27.45
CA ARG A 383 9.87 11.93 -27.74
C ARG A 383 10.40 11.23 -26.51
N VAL A 384 9.76 10.14 -26.12
CA VAL A 384 10.20 9.30 -25.00
C VAL A 384 11.38 8.44 -25.45
N SER A 385 12.60 8.89 -25.15
CA SER A 385 13.82 8.20 -25.61
C SER A 385 14.17 6.99 -24.74
N ARG A 386 13.83 7.00 -23.47
CA ARG A 386 14.15 5.97 -22.50
C ARG A 386 12.99 5.76 -21.56
N LEU A 387 12.74 4.50 -21.17
CA LEU A 387 11.77 4.10 -20.17
C LEU A 387 12.47 3.25 -19.11
N VAL A 388 12.28 3.56 -17.84
CA VAL A 388 12.96 2.91 -16.73
C VAL A 388 11.98 2.54 -15.62
N LEU A 389 12.06 1.32 -15.13
CA LEU A 389 11.48 0.92 -13.85
C LEU A 389 12.55 1.04 -12.77
N MET A 390 12.21 1.69 -11.68
CA MET A 390 13.11 1.81 -10.52
C MET A 390 12.94 0.60 -9.61
N ARG A 391 14.03 -0.12 -9.35
CA ARG A 391 14.10 -1.21 -8.37
C ARG A 391 15.15 -0.84 -7.32
N ALA A 392 14.71 -0.31 -6.21
CA ALA A 392 15.63 0.18 -5.17
C ALA A 392 16.74 1.09 -5.77
N MET A 393 17.98 0.61 -5.82
CA MET A 393 19.12 1.31 -6.43
C MET A 393 19.29 1.01 -7.92
N ASP A 394 18.64 -0.05 -8.42
CA ASP A 394 18.78 -0.51 -9.80
C ASP A 394 17.74 0.13 -10.71
N ARG A 395 18.08 0.20 -11.98
CA ARG A 395 17.26 0.79 -13.03
C ARG A 395 17.13 -0.21 -14.17
N ASP A 396 15.93 -0.77 -14.30
CA ASP A 396 15.63 -1.68 -15.40
C ASP A 396 15.09 -0.90 -16.59
N GLU A 397 15.81 -0.87 -17.70
CA GLU A 397 15.23 -0.34 -18.94
C GLU A 397 14.11 -1.27 -19.40
N ILE A 398 12.98 -0.65 -19.79
CA ILE A 398 11.83 -1.35 -20.35
C ILE A 398 11.49 -0.81 -21.73
N ASP A 399 10.94 -1.66 -22.59
CA ASP A 399 10.55 -1.26 -23.94
C ASP A 399 9.16 -0.62 -23.99
N THR A 400 8.28 -0.99 -23.06
CA THR A 400 6.90 -0.50 -23.01
C THR A 400 6.41 -0.40 -21.57
N ALA A 401 5.80 0.74 -21.22
CA ALA A 401 4.98 0.89 -20.02
C ALA A 401 3.50 0.77 -20.39
N TYR A 402 2.73 0.12 -19.54
CA TYR A 402 1.32 -0.20 -19.76
C TYR A 402 0.41 0.59 -18.83
N SER A 403 -0.90 0.56 -19.08
CA SER A 403 -1.87 1.20 -18.21
C SER A 403 -1.71 0.71 -16.75
N GLY A 404 -1.82 1.62 -15.78
CA GLY A 404 -1.58 1.34 -14.36
C GLY A 404 -0.10 1.30 -13.94
N ASP A 405 0.86 1.36 -14.89
CA ASP A 405 2.29 1.36 -14.55
C ASP A 405 2.76 2.73 -14.08
N ILE A 406 3.77 2.70 -13.21
CA ILE A 406 4.57 3.86 -12.80
C ILE A 406 5.99 3.61 -13.32
N CYS A 407 6.50 4.52 -14.14
CA CYS A 407 7.84 4.44 -14.72
C CYS A 407 8.54 5.81 -14.67
N ALA A 408 9.82 5.83 -15.00
CA ALA A 408 10.58 7.06 -15.22
C ALA A 408 10.95 7.21 -16.69
N LEU A 409 10.91 8.47 -17.18
CA LEU A 409 11.18 8.87 -18.56
C LEU A 409 12.50 9.63 -18.63
#